data_c03cec87b3a75beabc7b11e84b2f3d7a
#
_entry.id   c03cec87b3a75beabc7b11e84b2f3d7a
#
_cell.length_a   1.000
_cell.length_b   1.000
_cell.length_c   1.000
_cell.angle_alpha   90.00
_cell.angle_beta   90.00
_cell.angle_gamma   90.00
#
_symmetry.space_group_name_H-M   'P 1'
#
loop_
_entity.id
_entity.type
_entity.pdbx_description
1 polymer ?
#
loop_
_entity_poly.entity_id
_entity_poly.type
_entity_poly.pdbx_seq_one_letter_code
_entity_poly.pdbx_strand_id
1 'polypeptide(L)'
;MASWIFQGNPRIFFINKYLSSRKLILWGIRQEYYAKRMSIGDKVFIWRSDEKKIPSGGIVAKGTLTSLPDNYPDDADEYWITRPKTQPKLRVKIKLDEVRLNEKKGMLKRSKLAQDPELFDMKIFSYFSQTNYLLNDNHAQRLDELWAEQQRK
;
A
#
# COMPACT_ATOMS: atom_id res chain seq x y z
N MET A 1 3.52 3.28 17.54
CA MET A 1 2.79 3.52 16.29
C MET A 1 2.78 2.28 15.42
N ALA A 2 1.65 2.00 14.81
CA ALA A 2 1.56 0.87 13.91
C ALA A 2 2.04 1.25 12.51
N SER A 3 2.43 0.24 11.74
CA SER A 3 2.77 0.36 10.33
C SER A 3 1.98 -0.65 9.52
N TRP A 4 1.61 -0.26 8.31
CA TRP A 4 0.66 -1.01 7.48
C TRP A 4 1.19 -1.18 6.06
N ILE A 5 0.75 -2.25 5.40
CA ILE A 5 0.78 -2.36 3.94
C ILE A 5 -0.67 -2.29 3.47
N PHE A 6 -0.95 -1.40 2.54
CA PHE A 6 -2.24 -1.33 1.84
C PHE A 6 -2.00 -1.66 0.38
N GLN A 7 -2.77 -2.61 -0.15
CA GLN A 7 -2.57 -3.15 -1.48
C GLN A 7 -3.63 -2.65 -2.47
N GLY A 8 -3.18 -2.31 -3.68
CA GLY A 8 -4.04 -2.01 -4.81
C GLY A 8 -3.71 -2.91 -6.00
N ASN A 9 -4.72 -3.18 -6.83
CA ASN A 9 -4.61 -4.06 -7.99
C ASN A 9 -4.65 -3.24 -9.28
N PRO A 10 -3.53 -3.12 -10.03
CA PRO A 10 -3.48 -2.32 -11.25
C PRO A 10 -4.32 -2.89 -12.39
N ARG A 11 -4.79 -4.12 -12.29
CA ARG A 11 -5.66 -4.73 -13.29
C ARG A 11 -7.07 -4.15 -13.27
N ILE A 12 -7.49 -3.61 -12.12
CA ILE A 12 -8.84 -3.06 -11.95
C ILE A 12 -8.85 -1.59 -11.59
N PHE A 13 -7.70 -1.00 -11.28
CA PHE A 13 -7.59 0.38 -10.83
C PHE A 13 -6.32 1.02 -11.38
N PHE A 14 -6.42 2.23 -11.93
CA PHE A 14 -5.24 2.98 -12.43
C PHE A 14 -4.43 3.55 -11.27
N ILE A 15 -3.77 2.67 -10.53
CA ILE A 15 -3.07 3.02 -9.30
C ILE A 15 -1.93 4.02 -9.52
N ASN A 16 -1.14 3.85 -10.59
CA ASN A 16 -0.03 4.76 -10.87
C ASN A 16 -0.53 6.18 -11.07
N LYS A 17 -1.59 6.32 -11.86
CA LYS A 17 -2.17 7.62 -12.15
C LYS A 17 -2.76 8.26 -10.90
N TYR A 18 -3.44 7.46 -10.09
CA TYR A 18 -4.04 7.92 -8.84
C TYR A 18 -2.97 8.44 -7.87
N LEU A 19 -1.90 7.66 -7.66
CA LEU A 19 -0.83 8.03 -6.74
C LEU A 19 -0.01 9.23 -7.21
N SER A 20 0.14 9.40 -8.53
CA SER A 20 0.94 10.52 -9.06
C SER A 20 0.16 11.83 -9.18
N SER A 21 -1.16 11.79 -9.12
CA SER A 21 -2.01 12.98 -9.32
C SER A 21 -2.43 13.66 -8.03
N ARG A 22 -2.18 13.05 -6.87
CA ARG A 22 -2.68 13.55 -5.59
C ARG A 22 -1.66 13.40 -4.48
N LYS A 23 -1.71 14.31 -3.51
CA LYS A 23 -0.94 14.19 -2.25
C LYS A 23 -1.77 13.58 -1.13
N LEU A 24 -3.08 13.75 -1.17
CA LEU A 24 -4.02 13.14 -0.24
C LEU A 24 -4.88 12.14 -0.99
N ILE A 25 -4.91 10.92 -0.48
CA ILE A 25 -5.68 9.83 -1.08
C ILE A 25 -6.58 9.17 -0.04
N LEU A 26 -7.58 8.45 -0.53
CA LEU A 26 -8.43 7.58 0.27
C LEU A 26 -8.10 6.12 -0.05
N TRP A 27 -8.15 5.28 0.97
CA TRP A 27 -7.92 3.84 0.78
C TRP A 27 -8.95 3.04 1.54
N GLY A 28 -9.47 1.98 0.92
CA GLY A 28 -10.49 1.13 1.52
C GLY A 28 -9.94 0.26 2.64
N ILE A 29 -10.74 0.08 3.68
CA ILE A 29 -10.45 -0.83 4.77
C ILE A 29 -11.39 -2.03 4.61
N ARG A 30 -10.88 -3.10 3.99
CA ARG A 30 -11.65 -4.33 3.77
C ARG A 30 -11.49 -5.31 4.92
N GLN A 31 -10.34 -5.28 5.59
CA GLN A 31 -10.11 -6.05 6.80
C GLN A 31 -10.56 -5.20 7.99
N GLU A 32 -11.87 -5.13 8.21
CA GLU A 32 -12.49 -4.22 9.19
C GLU A 32 -12.01 -4.47 10.62
N TYR A 33 -11.58 -5.70 10.92
CA TYR A 33 -11.03 -6.03 12.24
C TYR A 33 -9.75 -5.24 12.59
N TYR A 34 -9.07 -4.65 11.58
CA TYR A 34 -7.91 -3.79 11.80
C TYR A 34 -8.30 -2.34 12.10
N ALA A 35 -9.53 -1.93 11.82
CA ALA A 35 -9.92 -0.52 11.93
C ALA A 35 -9.64 0.08 13.29
N LYS A 36 -9.90 -0.68 14.37
CA LYS A 36 -9.68 -0.23 15.75
C LYS A 36 -8.21 -0.05 16.11
N ARG A 37 -7.32 -0.62 15.32
CA ARG A 37 -5.87 -0.55 15.57
C ARG A 37 -5.18 0.54 14.76
N MET A 38 -5.92 1.23 13.90
CA MET A 38 -5.41 2.32 13.08
C MET A 38 -5.46 3.63 13.85
N SER A 39 -4.40 4.41 13.77
CA SER A 39 -4.29 5.72 14.43
C SER A 39 -3.72 6.74 13.47
N ILE A 40 -4.11 8.00 13.67
CA ILE A 40 -3.52 9.12 12.93
C ILE A 40 -2.02 9.13 13.21
N GLY A 41 -1.22 9.25 12.15
CA GLY A 41 0.24 9.22 12.24
C GLY A 41 0.85 7.85 11.93
N ASP A 42 0.05 6.80 11.83
CA ASP A 42 0.56 5.49 11.43
C ASP A 42 1.17 5.55 10.04
N LYS A 43 2.23 4.77 9.83
CA LYS A 43 2.90 4.68 8.52
C LYS A 43 2.22 3.65 7.64
N VAL A 44 2.16 3.95 6.35
CA VAL A 44 1.56 3.07 5.35
C VAL A 44 2.51 2.92 4.18
N PHE A 45 2.78 1.66 3.81
CA PHE A 45 3.45 1.34 2.54
C PHE A 45 2.37 0.92 1.55
N ILE A 46 2.36 1.55 0.38
CA ILE A 46 1.39 1.21 -0.67
C ILE A 46 2.00 0.12 -1.55
N TRP A 47 1.32 -1.00 -1.61
CA TRP A 47 1.71 -2.16 -2.40
C TRP A 47 0.88 -2.19 -3.67
N ARG A 48 1.55 -2.27 -4.81
CA ARG A 48 0.91 -2.48 -6.10
C ARG A 48 1.12 -3.93 -6.48
N SER A 49 0.04 -4.68 -6.70
CA SER A 49 0.18 -6.07 -7.15
C SER A 49 0.66 -6.12 -8.59
N ASP A 50 1.04 -7.32 -9.06
CA ASP A 50 1.59 -7.47 -10.41
C ASP A 50 0.55 -7.11 -11.48
N GLU A 51 1.03 -6.46 -12.54
CA GLU A 51 0.27 -6.30 -13.77
C GLU A 51 0.17 -7.67 -14.46
N LYS A 52 -0.85 -7.82 -15.31
CA LYS A 52 -1.06 -9.06 -16.03
C LYS A 52 0.19 -9.38 -16.87
N LYS A 53 0.80 -10.55 -16.65
CA LYS A 53 1.98 -11.08 -17.37
C LYS A 53 3.29 -10.33 -17.08
N ILE A 54 3.30 -9.34 -16.20
CA ILE A 54 4.52 -8.58 -15.87
C ILE A 54 4.73 -8.64 -14.35
N PRO A 55 5.90 -9.09 -13.86
CA PRO A 55 6.19 -9.09 -12.43
C PRO A 55 6.58 -7.68 -11.96
N SER A 56 5.60 -6.78 -11.92
CA SER A 56 5.79 -5.36 -11.64
C SER A 56 5.40 -4.95 -10.23
N GLY A 57 4.99 -5.91 -9.39
CA GLY A 57 4.50 -5.64 -8.04
C GLY A 57 5.57 -5.27 -7.04
N GLY A 58 5.13 -4.65 -5.97
CA GLY A 58 5.98 -4.25 -4.87
C GLY A 58 5.50 -2.98 -4.20
N ILE A 59 6.35 -2.41 -3.36
CA ILE A 59 6.04 -1.17 -2.65
C ILE A 59 6.39 0.02 -3.52
N VAL A 60 5.39 0.84 -3.84
CA VAL A 60 5.50 1.97 -4.79
C VAL A 60 5.29 3.32 -4.12
N ALA A 61 4.91 3.35 -2.85
CA ALA A 61 4.70 4.62 -2.14
C ALA A 61 4.76 4.40 -0.64
N LYS A 62 5.01 5.48 0.06
CA LYS A 62 4.98 5.54 1.51
C LYS A 62 4.16 6.76 1.91
N GLY A 63 3.34 6.61 2.94
CA GLY A 63 2.48 7.68 3.41
C GLY A 63 2.20 7.59 4.90
N THR A 64 1.32 8.46 5.34
CA THR A 64 0.95 8.60 6.76
C THR A 64 -0.56 8.72 6.86
N LEU A 65 -1.18 7.97 7.78
CA LEU A 65 -2.60 8.10 8.04
C LEU A 65 -2.91 9.47 8.63
N THR A 66 -3.86 10.18 8.02
CA THR A 66 -4.28 11.51 8.48
C THR A 66 -5.71 11.51 9.02
N SER A 67 -6.37 10.36 9.01
CA SER A 67 -7.70 10.22 9.61
C SER A 67 -7.85 8.85 10.25
N LEU A 68 -8.84 8.71 11.12
CA LEU A 68 -9.34 7.41 11.54
C LEU A 68 -10.23 6.84 10.43
N PRO A 69 -10.42 5.49 10.39
CA PRO A 69 -11.37 4.91 9.46
C PRO A 69 -12.79 5.47 9.66
N ASP A 70 -13.46 5.82 8.58
CA ASP A 70 -14.81 6.34 8.58
C ASP A 70 -15.50 6.06 7.25
N ASN A 71 -16.76 6.42 7.14
CA ASN A 71 -17.59 6.21 5.95
C ASN A 71 -17.32 7.25 4.87
N TYR A 72 -16.06 7.49 4.53
CA TYR A 72 -15.72 8.42 3.45
C TYR A 72 -16.18 7.84 2.12
N PRO A 73 -16.86 8.65 1.27
CA PRO A 73 -17.24 8.18 -0.06
C PRO A 73 -16.01 8.02 -0.96
N ASP A 74 -16.13 7.11 -1.93
CA ASP A 74 -15.06 6.91 -2.93
C ASP A 74 -14.88 8.19 -3.74
N ASP A 75 -13.65 8.66 -3.83
CA ASP A 75 -13.28 9.87 -4.60
C ASP A 75 -12.51 9.52 -5.88
N ALA A 76 -12.45 8.27 -6.24
CA ALA A 76 -11.59 7.75 -7.30
C ALA A 76 -12.35 7.19 -8.50
N ASP A 77 -13.58 7.65 -8.75
CA ASP A 77 -14.44 7.15 -9.83
C ASP A 77 -13.73 7.02 -11.17
N GLU A 78 -12.99 8.04 -11.56
CA GLU A 78 -12.31 8.09 -12.86
C GLU A 78 -11.12 7.13 -12.98
N TYR A 79 -10.66 6.56 -11.85
CA TYR A 79 -9.50 5.69 -11.84
C TYR A 79 -9.85 4.20 -11.87
N TRP A 80 -11.13 3.84 -11.72
CA TRP A 80 -11.54 2.45 -11.76
C TRP A 80 -11.63 1.94 -13.19
N ILE A 81 -10.94 0.83 -13.48
CA ILE A 81 -11.07 0.09 -14.74
C ILE A 81 -12.28 -0.83 -14.61
N THR A 82 -12.34 -1.57 -13.50
CA THR A 82 -13.46 -2.43 -13.15
C THR A 82 -13.78 -2.22 -11.67
N ARG A 83 -14.95 -1.69 -11.38
CA ARG A 83 -15.35 -1.51 -9.99
C ARG A 83 -15.62 -2.85 -9.33
N PRO A 84 -15.12 -3.05 -8.08
CA PRO A 84 -15.52 -4.23 -7.31
C PRO A 84 -17.04 -4.24 -7.09
N LYS A 85 -17.61 -5.44 -7.04
CA LYS A 85 -19.05 -5.61 -6.78
C LYS A 85 -19.46 -5.05 -5.43
N THR A 86 -18.59 -5.22 -4.43
CA THR A 86 -18.78 -4.68 -3.08
C THR A 86 -17.74 -3.62 -2.80
N GLN A 87 -18.19 -2.46 -2.29
CA GLN A 87 -17.31 -1.39 -1.86
C GLN A 87 -16.99 -1.55 -0.38
N PRO A 88 -15.79 -1.15 0.08
CA PRO A 88 -15.50 -1.15 1.50
C PRO A 88 -16.39 -0.13 2.21
N LYS A 89 -16.87 -0.47 3.40
CA LYS A 89 -17.68 0.43 4.24
C LYS A 89 -16.84 1.56 4.81
N LEU A 90 -15.57 1.27 5.11
CA LEU A 90 -14.66 2.21 5.75
C LEU A 90 -13.51 2.55 4.81
N ARG A 91 -13.06 3.78 4.90
CA ARG A 91 -11.86 4.28 4.22
C ARG A 91 -11.06 5.13 5.18
N VAL A 92 -9.77 5.28 4.90
CA VAL A 92 -8.89 6.20 5.64
C VAL A 92 -8.29 7.19 4.66
N LYS A 93 -7.94 8.35 5.19
CA LYS A 93 -7.19 9.37 4.44
C LYS A 93 -5.71 9.15 4.68
N ILE A 94 -4.93 9.20 3.60
CA ILE A 94 -3.48 9.02 3.63
C ILE A 94 -2.83 10.22 2.95
N LYS A 95 -1.87 10.82 3.64
CA LYS A 95 -0.97 11.79 3.01
C LYS A 95 0.19 11.02 2.42
N LEU A 96 0.41 11.13 1.11
CA LEU A 96 1.54 10.50 0.44
C LEU A 96 2.80 11.30 0.75
N ASP A 97 3.78 10.63 1.32
CA ASP A 97 5.08 11.24 1.62
C ASP A 97 6.03 11.10 0.44
N GLU A 98 5.98 9.95 -0.25
CA GLU A 98 6.84 9.70 -1.39
C GLU A 98 6.24 8.63 -2.29
N VAL A 99 6.35 8.82 -3.62
CA VAL A 99 5.86 7.89 -4.63
C VAL A 99 7.01 7.49 -5.55
N ARG A 100 7.20 6.19 -5.75
CA ARG A 100 8.26 5.61 -6.56
C ARG A 100 7.67 4.50 -7.42
N LEU A 101 7.23 4.82 -8.63
CA LEU A 101 6.39 3.93 -9.44
C LEU A 101 7.17 2.88 -10.22
N ASN A 102 8.49 2.94 -10.26
CA ASN A 102 9.33 1.96 -10.95
C ASN A 102 10.68 1.79 -10.25
N GLU A 103 11.47 0.83 -10.71
CA GLU A 103 12.77 0.53 -10.11
C GLU A 103 13.74 1.70 -10.18
N LYS A 104 13.76 2.42 -11.29
CA LYS A 104 14.67 3.58 -11.46
C LYS A 104 14.38 4.65 -10.43
N LYS A 105 13.12 4.79 -10.03
CA LYS A 105 12.70 5.77 -9.02
C LYS A 105 12.81 5.23 -7.60
N GLY A 106 13.15 3.95 -7.44
CA GLY A 106 13.43 3.38 -6.13
C GLY A 106 12.31 2.56 -5.52
N MET A 107 11.36 2.05 -6.31
CA MET A 107 10.36 1.12 -5.77
C MET A 107 11.03 -0.13 -5.21
N LEU A 108 10.40 -0.74 -4.22
CA LEU A 108 10.86 -2.01 -3.66
C LEU A 108 10.13 -3.16 -4.32
N LYS A 109 10.82 -3.90 -5.19
CA LYS A 109 10.21 -5.00 -5.94
C LYS A 109 9.83 -6.17 -5.04
N ARG A 110 8.68 -6.75 -5.31
CA ARG A 110 8.17 -7.93 -4.61
C ARG A 110 9.21 -9.06 -4.55
N SER A 111 9.90 -9.33 -5.67
CA SER A 111 10.88 -10.41 -5.74
C SER A 111 12.06 -10.19 -4.78
N LYS A 112 12.51 -8.95 -4.63
CA LYS A 112 13.57 -8.62 -3.70
C LYS A 112 13.11 -8.75 -2.26
N LEU A 113 11.90 -8.30 -1.97
CA LEU A 113 11.33 -8.38 -0.62
C LEU A 113 11.11 -9.84 -0.21
N ALA A 114 10.66 -10.68 -1.14
CA ALA A 114 10.44 -12.10 -0.89
C ALA A 114 11.73 -12.86 -0.60
N GLN A 115 12.87 -12.38 -1.10
CA GLN A 115 14.19 -13.00 -0.88
C GLN A 115 14.90 -12.44 0.34
N ASP A 116 14.42 -11.36 0.91
CA ASP A 116 15.06 -10.74 2.08
C ASP A 116 14.85 -11.63 3.31
N PRO A 117 15.93 -11.98 4.03
CA PRO A 117 15.82 -12.90 5.16
C PRO A 117 14.99 -12.38 6.34
N GLU A 118 14.72 -11.07 6.38
CA GLU A 118 13.90 -10.48 7.43
C GLU A 118 12.45 -10.24 6.99
N LEU A 119 12.12 -10.38 5.70
CA LEU A 119 10.81 -10.04 5.16
C LEU A 119 10.07 -11.19 4.50
N PHE A 120 10.75 -12.31 4.20
CA PHE A 120 10.15 -13.41 3.43
C PHE A 120 8.87 -13.97 4.07
N ASP A 121 8.70 -13.81 5.38
CA ASP A 121 7.55 -14.30 6.14
C ASP A 121 6.45 -13.26 6.34
N MET A 122 6.51 -12.11 5.66
CA MET A 122 5.42 -11.14 5.72
C MET A 122 4.12 -11.79 5.25
N LYS A 123 3.02 -11.43 5.91
CA LYS A 123 1.71 -12.01 5.65
C LYS A 123 1.28 -11.88 4.19
N ILE A 124 1.64 -10.79 3.52
CA ILE A 124 1.26 -10.56 2.13
C ILE A 124 1.74 -11.64 1.17
N PHE A 125 2.84 -12.34 1.51
CA PHE A 125 3.35 -13.43 0.68
C PHE A 125 2.54 -14.71 0.82
N SER A 126 1.86 -14.91 1.95
CA SER A 126 1.03 -16.09 2.21
C SER A 126 -0.45 -15.82 1.94
N TYR A 127 -0.93 -14.64 2.29
CA TYR A 127 -2.33 -14.22 2.14
C TYR A 127 -2.36 -12.98 1.23
N PHE A 128 -2.08 -13.19 -0.05
CA PHE A 128 -1.80 -12.13 -1.03
C PHE A 128 -3.05 -11.38 -1.53
N SER A 129 -4.24 -11.79 -1.14
CA SER A 129 -5.48 -11.19 -1.64
C SER A 129 -6.13 -10.16 -0.70
N GLN A 130 -5.52 -9.88 0.45
CA GLN A 130 -6.05 -8.88 1.37
C GLN A 130 -5.70 -7.47 0.88
N THR A 131 -6.46 -6.49 1.35
CA THR A 131 -6.18 -5.07 1.07
C THR A 131 -5.29 -4.47 2.13
N ASN A 132 -5.50 -4.85 3.39
CA ASN A 132 -4.83 -4.24 4.54
C ASN A 132 -4.04 -5.29 5.30
N TYR A 133 -2.79 -4.96 5.63
CA TYR A 133 -1.90 -5.83 6.40
C TYR A 133 -1.25 -5.02 7.52
N LEU A 134 -1.31 -5.55 8.74
CA LEU A 134 -0.56 -4.97 9.85
C LEU A 134 0.85 -5.55 9.84
N LEU A 135 1.85 -4.67 9.87
CA LEU A 135 3.25 -5.08 9.96
C LEU A 135 3.65 -5.23 11.42
N ASN A 136 4.53 -6.20 11.71
CA ASN A 136 5.22 -6.18 13.00
C ASN A 136 6.36 -5.16 12.95
N ASP A 137 6.91 -4.83 14.10
CA ASP A 137 7.93 -3.78 14.21
C ASP A 137 9.20 -4.12 13.43
N ASN A 138 9.60 -5.40 13.42
CA ASN A 138 10.79 -5.83 12.68
C ASN A 138 10.61 -5.68 11.18
N HIS A 139 9.46 -6.09 10.65
CA HIS A 139 9.15 -5.92 9.23
C HIS A 139 9.10 -4.44 8.86
N ALA A 140 8.44 -3.64 9.67
CA ALA A 140 8.32 -2.20 9.43
C ALA A 140 9.68 -1.51 9.39
N GLN A 141 10.55 -1.83 10.35
CA GLN A 141 11.91 -1.28 10.42
C GLN A 141 12.73 -1.68 9.20
N ARG A 142 12.68 -2.95 8.82
CA ARG A 142 13.43 -3.45 7.66
C ARG A 142 12.97 -2.79 6.36
N LEU A 143 11.66 -2.61 6.20
CA LEU A 143 11.11 -1.91 5.03
C LEU A 143 11.58 -0.45 4.99
N ASP A 144 11.61 0.24 6.13
CA ASP A 144 12.12 1.61 6.21
C ASP A 144 13.59 1.69 5.81
N GLU A 145 14.40 0.74 6.25
CA GLU A 145 15.82 0.67 5.89
C GLU A 145 16.00 0.49 4.39
N LEU A 146 15.28 -0.46 3.80
CA LEU A 146 15.35 -0.73 2.37
C LEU A 146 14.85 0.46 1.54
N TRP A 147 13.79 1.11 1.99
CA TRP A 147 13.25 2.29 1.31
C TRP A 147 14.27 3.42 1.29
N ALA A 148 14.92 3.69 2.41
CA ALA A 148 15.96 4.71 2.49
C ALA A 148 17.20 4.35 1.65
N GLU A 149 17.60 3.08 1.67
CA GLU A 149 18.75 2.59 0.94
C GLU A 149 18.54 2.66 -0.57
N GLN A 150 17.36 2.27 -1.05
CA GLN A 150 17.05 2.26 -2.47
C GLN A 150 17.03 3.68 -3.07
N GLN A 151 16.70 4.68 -2.27
CA GLN A 151 16.71 6.07 -2.73
C GLN A 151 18.10 6.57 -3.11
N ARG A 152 19.14 5.97 -2.53
CA ARG A 152 20.53 6.40 -2.74
C ARG A 152 21.14 5.89 -4.04
N LYS A 153 20.44 5.01 -4.72
CA LYS A 153 20.87 4.50 -6.00
C LYS A 153 20.31 5.39 -7.11
#